data_d274ba138514ed508b0aac6578abbb89
#
_entry.id   d274ba138514ed508b0aac6578abbb89
#
_cell.length_a   1.000
_cell.length_b   1.000
_cell.length_c   1.000
_cell.angle_alpha   90.00
_cell.angle_beta   90.00
_cell.angle_gamma   90.00
#
_symmetry.space_group_name_H-M   'P 1'
#
loop_
_entity.id
_entity.type
_entity.pdbx_description
1 polymer ?
#
loop_
_entity_poly.entity_id
_entity_poly.type
_entity_poly.pdbx_seq_one_letter_code
_entity_poly.pdbx_strand_id
1 'polypeptide(L)'
;MIYNFKNILNNLDKDFDDFINKYTTHIHLHSDIQAEKITLCYRSIFEILNTSFNDKEITEKFKKLAEHKINLEVPYGIMVNEIYWLKTIIISNALEKNMTSDIITILQLFKYITNCVAHLYLLEYLDRLISLNNIRRNSLSDLTEKNLIIHYESHLIWLTKLAEHIKTKDKAKFPELNHALCDFGQWLHSDGKKIIKNNSKYKVLYNIHEKLHLFAQKIHDIIENTDYNILITYLEKCELISLSIGTELSLLDQIIINKRITKDPLTGSLSRNALKDLFESQYELALATNNPFILAMCDLDMFKKINDTYGHVAGDGMLKLFVQIVHKNIRNSDMIIRYGGEEFVIILPTVNKKDGYKILEKIRQEFEKAELDFDKQTIKATVSMGMMEIQPEKLFKKRFTDEYIMIVDKNLYIAKDAGRNTIEVY
;
A
#
# COMPACT_ATOMS: atom_id res chain seq x y z
N MET A 1 -40.06 5.58 15.10
CA MET A 1 -40.57 4.69 16.22
C MET A 1 -40.02 5.22 17.52
N ILE A 2 -40.74 5.08 18.66
CA ILE A 2 -40.22 5.45 19.98
C ILE A 2 -39.79 4.17 20.68
N TYR A 3 -38.55 4.15 21.17
CA TYR A 3 -37.94 3.02 21.86
C TYR A 3 -37.80 3.34 23.35
N ASN A 4 -37.86 2.30 24.19
CA ASN A 4 -37.59 2.43 25.62
C ASN A 4 -36.93 1.12 26.11
N PHE A 5 -35.61 1.16 26.28
CA PHE A 5 -34.83 0.00 26.71
C PHE A 5 -34.40 0.09 28.19
N LYS A 6 -34.95 1.05 28.98
CA LYS A 6 -34.57 1.29 30.37
C LYS A 6 -34.60 0.01 31.19
N ASN A 7 -35.64 -0.80 31.09
CA ASN A 7 -35.75 -2.05 31.84
C ASN A 7 -34.74 -3.12 31.40
N ILE A 8 -34.34 -3.10 30.11
CA ILE A 8 -33.31 -4.00 29.58
C ILE A 8 -31.94 -3.59 30.12
N LEU A 9 -31.64 -2.30 30.18
CA LEU A 9 -30.31 -1.76 30.46
C LEU A 9 -30.00 -1.62 31.97
N ASN A 10 -31.00 -1.79 32.86
CA ASN A 10 -30.77 -1.77 34.30
C ASN A 10 -29.67 -2.76 34.69
N ASN A 11 -28.63 -2.30 35.41
CA ASN A 11 -27.46 -3.03 35.88
C ASN A 11 -26.34 -3.29 34.82
N LEU A 12 -26.35 -2.62 33.67
CA LEU A 12 -25.29 -2.73 32.65
C LEU A 12 -24.17 -1.69 32.77
N ASP A 13 -24.15 -0.84 33.82
CA ASP A 13 -23.16 0.21 33.96
C ASP A 13 -21.72 -0.33 33.93
N LYS A 14 -21.47 -1.44 34.65
CA LYS A 14 -20.15 -2.10 34.66
C LYS A 14 -19.74 -2.65 33.30
N ASP A 15 -20.66 -3.33 32.60
CA ASP A 15 -20.39 -3.90 31.29
C ASP A 15 -20.09 -2.79 30.27
N PHE A 16 -20.73 -1.63 30.45
CA PHE A 16 -20.53 -0.50 29.59
C PHE A 16 -19.21 0.23 29.88
N ASP A 17 -18.80 0.36 31.14
CA ASP A 17 -17.47 0.87 31.47
C ASP A 17 -16.37 -0.06 30.99
N ASP A 18 -16.52 -1.38 31.09
CA ASP A 18 -15.60 -2.36 30.51
C ASP A 18 -15.52 -2.25 29.00
N PHE A 19 -16.65 -1.98 28.32
CA PHE A 19 -16.69 -1.70 26.89
C PHE A 19 -15.91 -0.44 26.52
N ILE A 20 -16.18 0.68 27.19
CA ILE A 20 -15.48 1.94 26.94
C ILE A 20 -13.97 1.74 27.11
N ASN A 21 -13.55 1.12 28.21
CA ASN A 21 -12.14 0.84 28.49
C ASN A 21 -11.51 -0.01 27.39
N LYS A 22 -12.17 -1.08 26.95
CA LYS A 22 -11.68 -1.97 25.88
C LYS A 22 -11.47 -1.21 24.58
N TYR A 23 -12.43 -0.39 24.15
CA TYR A 23 -12.40 0.24 22.83
C TYR A 23 -11.68 1.59 22.79
N THR A 24 -11.45 2.25 23.93
CA THR A 24 -10.60 3.43 24.03
C THR A 24 -9.11 3.09 24.19
N THR A 25 -8.77 1.95 24.83
CA THR A 25 -7.38 1.53 25.00
C THR A 25 -6.79 0.85 23.77
N HIS A 26 -7.61 0.18 22.94
CA HIS A 26 -7.13 -0.49 21.71
C HIS A 26 -7.03 0.42 20.49
N ILE A 27 -7.62 1.61 20.53
CA ILE A 27 -7.43 2.62 19.50
C ILE A 27 -6.17 3.37 19.89
N HIS A 28 -5.15 3.37 19.04
CA HIS A 28 -3.97 4.25 19.18
C HIS A 28 -4.41 5.70 18.99
N LEU A 29 -4.96 6.29 20.04
CA LEU A 29 -5.40 7.68 20.06
C LEU A 29 -4.16 8.56 20.19
N HIS A 30 -3.99 9.48 19.26
CA HIS A 30 -2.83 10.37 19.21
C HIS A 30 -2.78 11.38 20.39
N SER A 31 -3.84 11.48 21.21
CA SER A 31 -3.87 12.35 22.41
C SER A 31 -4.97 11.96 23.38
N ASP A 32 -4.78 12.28 24.66
CA ASP A 32 -5.77 12.09 25.73
C ASP A 32 -7.10 12.84 25.45
N ILE A 33 -7.02 14.01 24.79
CA ILE A 33 -8.19 14.81 24.38
C ILE A 33 -9.09 14.05 23.41
N GLN A 34 -8.51 13.27 22.50
CA GLN A 34 -9.27 12.47 21.54
C GLN A 34 -9.93 11.27 22.20
N ALA A 35 -9.24 10.61 23.12
CA ALA A 35 -9.79 9.53 23.95
C ALA A 35 -10.99 10.01 24.77
N GLU A 36 -10.89 11.18 25.36
CA GLU A 36 -11.97 11.79 26.12
C GLU A 36 -13.20 12.08 25.27
N LYS A 37 -13.02 12.64 24.07
CA LYS A 37 -14.14 12.90 23.13
C LYS A 37 -14.89 11.64 22.74
N ILE A 38 -14.17 10.56 22.44
CA ILE A 38 -14.79 9.27 22.12
C ILE A 38 -15.51 8.69 23.32
N THR A 39 -14.91 8.77 24.50
CA THR A 39 -15.54 8.33 25.75
C THR A 39 -16.86 9.09 26.00
N LEU A 40 -16.86 10.41 25.81
CA LEU A 40 -18.07 11.23 25.92
C LEU A 40 -19.16 10.83 24.91
N CYS A 41 -18.77 10.48 23.67
CA CYS A 41 -19.72 9.96 22.67
C CYS A 41 -20.36 8.65 23.13
N TYR A 42 -19.58 7.70 23.64
CA TYR A 42 -20.12 6.45 24.16
C TYR A 42 -21.05 6.66 25.35
N ARG A 43 -20.67 7.48 26.34
CA ARG A 43 -21.53 7.83 27.48
C ARG A 43 -22.84 8.45 27.02
N SER A 44 -22.79 9.36 26.05
CA SER A 44 -23.97 10.00 25.48
C SER A 44 -24.90 9.01 24.73
N ILE A 45 -24.35 7.95 24.11
CA ILE A 45 -25.12 6.84 23.52
C ILE A 45 -25.79 6.03 24.63
N PHE A 46 -25.07 5.71 25.68
CA PHE A 46 -25.61 4.93 26.80
C PHE A 46 -26.71 5.69 27.56
N GLU A 47 -26.51 6.99 27.81
CA GLU A 47 -27.51 7.86 28.44
C GLU A 47 -28.82 7.89 27.65
N ILE A 48 -28.76 8.05 26.30
CA ILE A 48 -29.98 8.07 25.49
C ILE A 48 -30.67 6.70 25.47
N LEU A 49 -29.91 5.61 25.43
CA LEU A 49 -30.48 4.24 25.50
C LEU A 49 -31.23 3.99 26.81
N ASN A 50 -30.88 4.66 27.91
CA ASN A 50 -31.54 4.59 29.21
C ASN A 50 -32.78 5.49 29.32
N THR A 51 -33.14 6.20 28.25
CA THR A 51 -34.33 7.06 28.19
C THR A 51 -35.31 6.53 27.13
N SER A 52 -36.42 7.23 26.92
CA SER A 52 -37.26 7.03 25.73
C SER A 52 -36.69 7.88 24.60
N PHE A 53 -36.42 7.26 23.45
CA PHE A 53 -35.79 7.92 22.31
C PHE A 53 -36.41 7.46 20.97
N ASN A 54 -36.13 8.18 19.90
CA ASN A 54 -36.52 7.81 18.55
C ASN A 54 -35.30 7.49 17.64
N ASP A 55 -35.58 6.96 16.43
CA ASP A 55 -34.53 6.59 15.46
C ASP A 55 -33.55 7.75 15.18
N LYS A 56 -34.07 8.96 15.06
CA LYS A 56 -33.27 10.14 14.71
C LYS A 56 -32.28 10.51 15.84
N GLU A 57 -32.77 10.51 17.07
CA GLU A 57 -31.98 10.89 18.25
C GLU A 57 -30.78 9.96 18.48
N ILE A 58 -31.03 8.64 18.47
CA ILE A 58 -29.95 7.66 18.67
C ILE A 58 -28.98 7.65 17.49
N THR A 59 -29.49 7.73 16.26
CA THR A 59 -28.66 7.76 15.05
C THR A 59 -27.72 8.96 15.03
N GLU A 60 -28.18 10.13 15.49
CA GLU A 60 -27.35 11.32 15.57
C GLU A 60 -26.14 11.13 16.54
N LYS A 61 -26.36 10.39 17.64
CA LYS A 61 -25.26 10.07 18.57
C LYS A 61 -24.22 9.15 17.92
N PHE A 62 -24.67 8.10 17.20
CA PHE A 62 -23.76 7.21 16.48
C PHE A 62 -23.05 7.89 15.31
N LYS A 63 -23.71 8.84 14.64
CA LYS A 63 -23.09 9.66 13.60
C LYS A 63 -21.94 10.50 14.15
N LYS A 64 -22.15 11.20 15.28
CA LYS A 64 -21.08 11.97 15.94
C LYS A 64 -19.90 11.11 16.34
N LEU A 65 -20.15 9.92 16.87
CA LEU A 65 -19.08 8.95 17.17
C LEU A 65 -18.34 8.54 15.90
N ALA A 66 -19.06 8.22 14.82
CA ALA A 66 -18.49 7.86 13.54
C ALA A 66 -17.62 8.99 12.94
N GLU A 67 -18.10 10.23 12.95
CA GLU A 67 -17.36 11.42 12.51
C GLU A 67 -16.05 11.61 13.28
N HIS A 68 -16.06 11.45 14.61
CA HIS A 68 -14.82 11.51 15.40
C HIS A 68 -13.86 10.39 15.03
N LYS A 69 -14.35 9.17 14.80
CA LYS A 69 -13.53 8.03 14.43
C LYS A 69 -12.96 8.13 13.02
N ILE A 70 -13.75 8.62 12.07
CA ILE A 70 -13.29 8.94 10.71
C ILE A 70 -12.13 9.93 10.74
N ASN A 71 -12.26 11.02 11.53
CA ASN A 71 -11.20 12.02 11.71
C ASN A 71 -9.92 11.46 12.36
N LEU A 72 -10.00 10.32 13.04
CA LEU A 72 -8.89 9.58 13.63
C LEU A 72 -8.43 8.41 12.76
N GLU A 73 -8.93 8.31 11.55
CA GLU A 73 -8.62 7.23 10.60
C GLU A 73 -8.93 5.82 11.15
N VAL A 74 -9.89 5.71 12.09
CA VAL A 74 -10.30 4.42 12.63
C VAL A 74 -11.02 3.60 11.56
N PRO A 75 -10.55 2.38 11.23
CA PRO A 75 -11.16 1.56 10.19
C PRO A 75 -12.63 1.25 10.46
N TYR A 76 -13.43 1.23 9.39
CA TYR A 76 -14.86 0.91 9.46
C TYR A 76 -15.16 -0.41 10.21
N GLY A 77 -14.36 -1.47 9.98
CA GLY A 77 -14.53 -2.76 10.64
C GLY A 77 -14.47 -2.70 12.16
N ILE A 78 -13.68 -1.78 12.73
CA ILE A 78 -13.63 -1.56 14.19
C ILE A 78 -14.95 -0.97 14.68
N MET A 79 -15.46 0.05 13.99
CA MET A 79 -16.75 0.66 14.32
C MET A 79 -17.92 -0.33 14.25
N VAL A 80 -17.93 -1.21 13.24
CA VAL A 80 -18.95 -2.28 13.11
C VAL A 80 -18.87 -3.26 14.27
N ASN A 81 -17.66 -3.68 14.66
CA ASN A 81 -17.47 -4.60 15.79
C ASN A 81 -17.98 -4.01 17.11
N GLU A 82 -17.81 -2.71 17.32
CA GLU A 82 -18.33 -2.02 18.51
C GLU A 82 -19.84 -1.97 18.52
N ILE A 83 -20.47 -1.62 17.40
CA ILE A 83 -21.93 -1.63 17.26
C ILE A 83 -22.47 -3.05 17.49
N TYR A 84 -21.82 -4.07 16.94
CA TYR A 84 -22.18 -5.47 17.11
C TYR A 84 -22.09 -5.90 18.58
N TRP A 85 -21.01 -5.52 19.26
CA TRP A 85 -20.80 -5.86 20.67
C TRP A 85 -21.88 -5.21 21.56
N LEU A 86 -22.16 -3.92 21.37
CA LEU A 86 -23.22 -3.22 22.11
C LEU A 86 -24.59 -3.86 21.87
N LYS A 87 -24.91 -4.18 20.62
CA LYS A 87 -26.13 -4.92 20.26
C LYS A 87 -26.22 -6.26 21.00
N THR A 88 -25.12 -7.01 21.06
CA THR A 88 -25.08 -8.33 21.68
C THR A 88 -25.33 -8.26 23.18
N ILE A 89 -24.72 -7.30 23.90
CA ILE A 89 -24.99 -7.09 25.33
C ILE A 89 -26.46 -6.79 25.58
N ILE A 90 -27.05 -5.89 24.81
CA ILE A 90 -28.47 -5.51 24.97
C ILE A 90 -29.39 -6.71 24.74
N ILE A 91 -29.11 -7.52 23.70
CA ILE A 91 -29.90 -8.72 23.41
C ILE A 91 -29.72 -9.79 24.52
N SER A 92 -28.49 -10.03 24.98
CA SER A 92 -28.23 -10.99 26.06
C SER A 92 -29.00 -10.64 27.34
N ASN A 93 -28.97 -9.35 27.70
CA ASN A 93 -29.70 -8.88 28.89
C ASN A 93 -31.24 -8.92 28.72
N ALA A 94 -31.75 -8.65 27.49
CA ALA A 94 -33.16 -8.83 27.17
C ALA A 94 -33.62 -10.29 27.30
N LEU A 95 -32.77 -11.27 26.92
CA LEU A 95 -33.02 -12.69 27.08
C LEU A 95 -33.03 -13.09 28.52
N GLU A 96 -32.05 -12.70 29.34
CA GLU A 96 -31.97 -12.97 30.76
C GLU A 96 -33.21 -12.46 31.53
N LYS A 97 -33.76 -11.32 31.10
CA LYS A 97 -34.97 -10.71 31.68
C LYS A 97 -36.28 -11.20 31.07
N ASN A 98 -36.23 -12.22 30.20
CA ASN A 98 -37.41 -12.74 29.46
C ASN A 98 -38.18 -11.70 28.63
N MET A 99 -37.50 -10.64 28.16
CA MET A 99 -38.06 -9.56 27.31
C MET A 99 -37.89 -9.89 25.81
N THR A 100 -38.31 -11.05 25.41
CA THR A 100 -38.09 -11.61 24.06
C THR A 100 -38.83 -10.83 22.95
N SER A 101 -39.96 -10.18 23.29
CA SER A 101 -40.73 -9.32 22.38
C SER A 101 -39.92 -8.15 21.82
N ASP A 102 -38.91 -7.67 22.56
CA ASP A 102 -38.13 -6.49 22.19
C ASP A 102 -36.94 -6.84 21.27
N ILE A 103 -36.56 -8.11 21.16
CA ILE A 103 -35.38 -8.53 20.40
C ILE A 103 -35.50 -8.14 18.92
N ILE A 104 -36.65 -8.34 18.30
CA ILE A 104 -36.84 -7.96 16.88
C ILE A 104 -36.66 -6.46 16.71
N THR A 105 -37.20 -5.69 17.62
CA THR A 105 -37.07 -4.21 17.61
C THR A 105 -35.62 -3.77 17.78
N ILE A 106 -34.87 -4.39 18.70
CA ILE A 106 -33.44 -4.15 18.89
C ILE A 106 -32.66 -4.48 17.61
N LEU A 107 -32.90 -5.63 17.01
CA LEU A 107 -32.25 -6.04 15.76
C LEU A 107 -32.49 -5.06 14.61
N GLN A 108 -33.75 -4.60 14.44
CA GLN A 108 -34.12 -3.63 13.42
C GLN A 108 -33.44 -2.28 13.66
N LEU A 109 -33.44 -1.78 14.88
CA LEU A 109 -32.78 -0.54 15.26
C LEU A 109 -31.27 -0.58 14.97
N PHE A 110 -30.59 -1.63 15.43
CA PHE A 110 -29.15 -1.74 15.21
C PHE A 110 -28.77 -1.98 13.75
N LYS A 111 -29.62 -2.66 12.98
CA LYS A 111 -29.47 -2.72 11.51
C LYS A 111 -29.54 -1.33 10.88
N TYR A 112 -30.50 -0.52 11.30
CA TYR A 112 -30.64 0.85 10.81
C TYR A 112 -29.45 1.73 11.19
N ILE A 113 -29.00 1.69 12.46
CA ILE A 113 -27.82 2.42 12.96
C ILE A 113 -26.57 2.03 12.15
N THR A 114 -26.31 0.71 12.02
CA THR A 114 -25.15 0.22 11.28
C THR A 114 -25.14 0.72 9.85
N ASN A 115 -26.29 0.73 9.19
CA ASN A 115 -26.40 1.22 7.81
C ASN A 115 -26.18 2.75 7.71
N CYS A 116 -26.66 3.53 8.69
CA CYS A 116 -26.40 4.98 8.73
C CYS A 116 -24.92 5.30 8.95
N VAL A 117 -24.25 4.58 9.84
CA VAL A 117 -22.81 4.69 10.08
C VAL A 117 -22.02 4.27 8.84
N ALA A 118 -22.38 3.14 8.22
CA ALA A 118 -21.79 2.66 6.98
C ALA A 118 -21.85 3.71 5.86
N HIS A 119 -22.96 4.43 5.76
CA HIS A 119 -23.10 5.50 4.77
C HIS A 119 -22.08 6.63 4.97
N LEU A 120 -21.83 7.06 6.21
CA LEU A 120 -20.82 8.10 6.50
C LEU A 120 -19.41 7.64 6.13
N TYR A 121 -19.03 6.43 6.54
CA TYR A 121 -17.76 5.84 6.18
C TYR A 121 -17.61 5.63 4.67
N LEU A 122 -18.69 5.25 3.99
CA LEU A 122 -18.68 5.14 2.52
C LEU A 122 -18.40 6.49 1.85
N LEU A 123 -19.08 7.56 2.27
CA LEU A 123 -18.89 8.89 1.68
C LEU A 123 -17.44 9.38 1.88
N GLU A 124 -16.91 9.23 3.06
CA GLU A 124 -15.50 9.58 3.34
C GLU A 124 -14.53 8.72 2.50
N TYR A 125 -14.76 7.41 2.45
CA TYR A 125 -13.96 6.50 1.64
C TYR A 125 -13.96 6.88 0.15
N LEU A 126 -15.13 7.24 -0.40
CA LEU A 126 -15.27 7.67 -1.79
C LEU A 126 -14.48 8.97 -2.06
N ASP A 127 -14.56 9.95 -1.16
CA ASP A 127 -13.82 11.21 -1.29
C ASP A 127 -12.32 11.01 -1.24
N ARG A 128 -11.86 10.18 -0.31
CA ARG A 128 -10.46 9.77 -0.21
C ARG A 128 -9.98 9.03 -1.45
N LEU A 129 -10.77 8.07 -1.95
CA LEU A 129 -10.43 7.29 -3.14
C LEU A 129 -10.30 8.18 -4.38
N ILE A 130 -11.25 9.11 -4.60
CA ILE A 130 -11.20 10.08 -5.69
C ILE A 130 -9.95 10.95 -5.59
N SER A 131 -9.65 11.47 -4.40
CA SER A 131 -8.48 12.33 -4.15
C SER A 131 -7.18 11.58 -4.43
N LEU A 132 -7.03 10.37 -3.88
CA LEU A 132 -5.84 9.52 -4.08
C LEU A 132 -5.66 9.15 -5.56
N ASN A 133 -6.74 8.80 -6.26
CA ASN A 133 -6.64 8.50 -7.69
C ASN A 133 -6.19 9.71 -8.52
N ASN A 134 -6.60 10.93 -8.15
CA ASN A 134 -6.13 12.15 -8.82
C ASN A 134 -4.64 12.38 -8.57
N ILE A 135 -4.14 12.16 -7.35
CA ILE A 135 -2.70 12.23 -7.04
C ILE A 135 -1.93 11.20 -7.87
N ARG A 136 -2.38 9.94 -7.88
CA ARG A 136 -1.77 8.85 -8.67
C ARG A 136 -1.72 9.17 -10.16
N ARG A 137 -2.80 9.73 -10.72
CA ARG A 137 -2.85 10.16 -12.13
C ARG A 137 -1.86 11.26 -12.44
N ASN A 138 -1.76 12.27 -11.58
CA ASN A 138 -0.78 13.35 -11.76
C ASN A 138 0.65 12.81 -11.74
N SER A 139 0.98 11.89 -10.82
CA SER A 139 2.28 11.22 -10.81
C SER A 139 2.56 10.47 -12.11
N LEU A 140 1.56 9.76 -12.68
CA LEU A 140 1.73 9.08 -13.96
C LEU A 140 1.90 10.05 -15.11
N SER A 141 1.31 11.26 -15.05
CA SER A 141 1.44 12.28 -16.11
C SER A 141 2.86 12.82 -16.23
N ASP A 142 3.61 12.84 -15.13
CA ASP A 142 4.95 13.40 -15.05
C ASP A 142 6.06 12.40 -15.46
N LEU A 143 5.71 11.12 -15.66
CA LEU A 143 6.67 10.12 -16.15
C LEU A 143 7.25 10.49 -17.51
N THR A 144 8.57 10.46 -17.62
CA THR A 144 9.30 10.76 -18.87
C THR A 144 9.16 9.65 -19.90
N GLU A 145 9.11 8.40 -19.45
CA GLU A 145 8.89 7.22 -20.30
C GLU A 145 7.61 6.48 -19.90
N LYS A 146 6.59 6.56 -20.74
CA LYS A 146 5.27 5.95 -20.54
C LYS A 146 5.09 4.79 -21.51
N ASN A 147 5.47 3.57 -21.10
CA ASN A 147 5.25 2.39 -21.95
C ASN A 147 3.92 1.70 -21.61
N LEU A 148 3.90 0.84 -20.59
CA LEU A 148 2.72 0.09 -20.20
C LEU A 148 1.92 0.78 -19.10
N ILE A 149 2.61 1.48 -18.20
CA ILE A 149 1.97 2.10 -17.02
C ILE A 149 0.96 3.19 -17.38
N ILE A 150 1.07 3.81 -18.56
CA ILE A 150 0.08 4.78 -19.03
C ILE A 150 -1.32 4.18 -19.12
N HIS A 151 -1.43 2.88 -19.39
CA HIS A 151 -2.71 2.18 -19.44
C HIS A 151 -3.33 2.00 -18.06
N TYR A 152 -2.52 2.14 -16.97
CA TYR A 152 -3.04 2.20 -15.62
C TYR A 152 -3.85 3.49 -15.36
N GLU A 153 -3.53 4.58 -16.03
CA GLU A 153 -4.31 5.82 -15.93
C GLU A 153 -5.77 5.60 -16.31
N SER A 154 -6.05 4.82 -17.36
CA SER A 154 -7.41 4.46 -17.77
C SER A 154 -8.18 3.77 -16.64
N HIS A 155 -7.51 2.92 -15.86
CA HIS A 155 -8.08 2.27 -14.69
C HIS A 155 -8.37 3.22 -13.54
N LEU A 156 -7.47 4.16 -13.26
CA LEU A 156 -7.69 5.18 -12.22
C LEU A 156 -8.88 6.09 -12.60
N ILE A 157 -9.02 6.45 -13.88
CA ILE A 157 -10.18 7.19 -14.39
C ILE A 157 -11.45 6.36 -14.22
N TRP A 158 -11.40 5.08 -14.59
CA TRP A 158 -12.52 4.16 -14.49
C TRP A 158 -12.98 3.99 -13.03
N LEU A 159 -12.04 3.80 -12.09
CA LEU A 159 -12.33 3.66 -10.66
C LEU A 159 -12.87 4.97 -10.05
N THR A 160 -12.36 6.12 -10.50
CA THR A 160 -12.88 7.44 -10.10
C THR A 160 -14.34 7.62 -10.56
N LYS A 161 -14.67 7.27 -11.80
CA LYS A 161 -16.05 7.28 -12.30
C LYS A 161 -16.97 6.37 -11.49
N LEU A 162 -16.50 5.17 -11.11
CA LEU A 162 -17.24 4.26 -10.25
C LEU A 162 -17.54 4.90 -8.89
N ALA A 163 -16.53 5.51 -8.24
CA ALA A 163 -16.68 6.19 -6.97
C ALA A 163 -17.64 7.39 -7.04
N GLU A 164 -17.53 8.23 -8.08
CA GLU A 164 -18.43 9.36 -8.33
C GLU A 164 -19.88 8.91 -8.56
N HIS A 165 -20.07 7.81 -9.31
CA HIS A 165 -21.40 7.25 -9.52
C HIS A 165 -22.03 6.79 -8.21
N ILE A 166 -21.30 6.06 -7.38
CA ILE A 166 -21.79 5.62 -6.05
C ILE A 166 -22.16 6.83 -5.20
N LYS A 167 -21.32 7.88 -5.20
CA LYS A 167 -21.53 9.09 -4.40
C LYS A 167 -22.73 9.90 -4.85
N THR A 168 -22.89 10.09 -6.17
CA THR A 168 -23.93 10.98 -6.75
C THR A 168 -25.18 10.24 -7.19
N LYS A 169 -25.13 8.90 -7.28
CA LYS A 169 -26.17 8.04 -7.87
C LYS A 169 -26.54 8.46 -9.30
N ASP A 170 -25.59 9.04 -10.04
CA ASP A 170 -25.76 9.52 -11.40
C ASP A 170 -25.45 8.40 -12.40
N LYS A 171 -26.49 7.79 -12.98
CA LYS A 171 -26.36 6.67 -13.93
C LYS A 171 -25.50 7.02 -15.15
N ALA A 172 -25.42 8.29 -15.56
CA ALA A 172 -24.61 8.72 -16.70
C ALA A 172 -23.10 8.64 -16.44
N LYS A 173 -22.68 8.62 -15.19
CA LYS A 173 -21.27 8.53 -14.79
C LYS A 173 -20.77 7.10 -14.58
N PHE A 174 -21.68 6.11 -14.66
CA PHE A 174 -21.28 4.72 -14.44
C PHE A 174 -20.26 4.27 -15.50
N PRO A 175 -19.13 3.66 -15.10
CA PRO A 175 -18.13 3.21 -16.04
C PRO A 175 -18.56 1.95 -16.79
N GLU A 176 -17.90 1.67 -17.94
CA GLU A 176 -18.12 0.43 -18.70
C GLU A 176 -17.89 -0.81 -17.82
N LEU A 177 -18.89 -1.68 -17.74
CA LEU A 177 -18.86 -2.89 -16.91
C LEU A 177 -18.27 -4.11 -17.63
N ASN A 178 -18.29 -4.12 -18.97
CA ASN A 178 -17.67 -5.19 -19.72
C ASN A 178 -16.15 -4.99 -19.76
N HIS A 179 -15.42 -5.88 -19.11
CA HIS A 179 -13.96 -5.82 -19.03
C HIS A 179 -13.26 -5.81 -20.40
N ALA A 180 -13.87 -6.33 -21.45
CA ALA A 180 -13.28 -6.33 -22.79
C ALA A 180 -13.49 -5.00 -23.53
N LEU A 181 -14.48 -4.18 -23.13
CA LEU A 181 -14.86 -2.95 -23.79
C LEU A 181 -14.32 -1.68 -23.12
N CYS A 182 -13.86 -1.75 -21.87
CA CYS A 182 -13.18 -0.62 -21.25
C CYS A 182 -11.83 -0.34 -21.93
N ASP A 183 -11.33 0.88 -21.82
CA ASP A 183 -10.11 1.33 -22.51
C ASP A 183 -8.89 0.42 -22.21
N PHE A 184 -8.72 0.01 -20.97
CA PHE A 184 -7.66 -0.92 -20.57
C PHE A 184 -7.88 -2.31 -21.19
N GLY A 185 -9.10 -2.81 -21.19
CA GLY A 185 -9.44 -4.11 -21.77
C GLY A 185 -9.19 -4.15 -23.27
N GLN A 186 -9.59 -3.12 -23.99
CA GLN A 186 -9.33 -3.02 -25.44
C GLN A 186 -7.83 -3.03 -25.73
N TRP A 187 -7.04 -2.26 -24.97
CA TRP A 187 -5.58 -2.29 -25.09
C TRP A 187 -5.01 -3.68 -24.74
N LEU A 188 -5.44 -4.28 -23.63
CA LEU A 188 -4.93 -5.57 -23.18
C LEU A 188 -5.16 -6.67 -24.22
N HIS A 189 -6.32 -6.67 -24.88
CA HIS A 189 -6.66 -7.64 -25.94
C HIS A 189 -5.96 -7.39 -27.28
N SER A 190 -5.52 -6.16 -27.54
CA SER A 190 -4.88 -5.77 -28.81
C SER A 190 -3.35 -5.70 -28.67
N ASP A 191 -2.82 -4.55 -28.33
CA ASP A 191 -1.37 -4.30 -28.28
C ASP A 191 -0.72 -4.84 -27.00
N GLY A 192 -1.44 -4.85 -25.89
CA GLY A 192 -0.96 -5.44 -24.63
C GLY A 192 -0.53 -6.89 -24.80
N LYS A 193 -1.32 -7.68 -25.52
CA LYS A 193 -1.00 -9.08 -25.83
C LYS A 193 0.27 -9.25 -26.68
N LYS A 194 0.57 -8.30 -27.55
CA LYS A 194 1.79 -8.32 -28.39
C LYS A 194 3.03 -7.89 -27.62
N ILE A 195 2.87 -6.89 -26.73
CA ILE A 195 3.98 -6.28 -25.98
C ILE A 195 4.36 -7.17 -24.79
N ILE A 196 3.37 -7.72 -24.08
CA ILE A 196 3.59 -8.59 -22.92
C ILE A 196 3.89 -10.00 -23.42
N LYS A 197 5.14 -10.24 -23.80
CA LYS A 197 5.59 -11.54 -24.34
C LYS A 197 5.49 -12.70 -23.35
N ASN A 198 5.48 -12.43 -22.05
CA ASN A 198 5.34 -13.44 -21.00
C ASN A 198 3.86 -13.82 -20.83
N ASN A 199 3.48 -14.98 -21.32
CA ASN A 199 2.10 -15.46 -21.28
C ASN A 199 1.54 -15.61 -19.85
N SER A 200 2.37 -15.96 -18.87
CA SER A 200 1.94 -16.05 -17.45
C SER A 200 1.60 -14.67 -16.90
N LYS A 201 2.42 -13.66 -17.17
CA LYS A 201 2.16 -12.27 -16.75
C LYS A 201 0.90 -11.70 -17.43
N TYR A 202 0.75 -11.96 -18.74
CA TYR A 202 -0.46 -11.58 -19.46
C TYR A 202 -1.73 -12.19 -18.82
N LYS A 203 -1.70 -13.50 -18.52
CA LYS A 203 -2.84 -14.17 -17.85
C LYS A 203 -3.14 -13.60 -16.46
N VAL A 204 -2.12 -13.24 -15.70
CA VAL A 204 -2.31 -12.59 -14.39
C VAL A 204 -3.05 -11.28 -14.58
N LEU A 205 -2.57 -10.38 -15.43
CA LEU A 205 -3.23 -9.10 -15.73
C LEU A 205 -4.67 -9.28 -16.21
N TYR A 206 -4.89 -10.22 -17.13
CA TYR A 206 -6.23 -10.53 -17.63
C TYR A 206 -7.17 -10.94 -16.50
N ASN A 207 -6.76 -11.90 -15.67
CA ASN A 207 -7.61 -12.45 -14.60
C ASN A 207 -7.93 -11.43 -13.50
N ILE A 208 -6.94 -10.60 -13.11
CA ILE A 208 -7.18 -9.56 -12.09
C ILE A 208 -8.09 -8.45 -12.65
N HIS A 209 -7.94 -8.10 -13.92
CA HIS A 209 -8.81 -7.14 -14.60
C HIS A 209 -10.27 -7.63 -14.70
N GLU A 210 -10.48 -8.88 -15.13
CA GLU A 210 -11.80 -9.51 -15.18
C GLU A 210 -12.46 -9.50 -13.79
N LYS A 211 -11.71 -9.83 -12.72
CA LYS A 211 -12.21 -9.79 -11.34
C LYS A 211 -12.64 -8.39 -10.88
N LEU A 212 -11.92 -7.34 -11.31
CA LEU A 212 -12.30 -5.97 -11.01
C LEU A 212 -13.71 -5.66 -11.52
N HIS A 213 -13.95 -5.96 -12.79
CA HIS A 213 -15.25 -5.74 -13.42
C HIS A 213 -16.37 -6.60 -12.81
N LEU A 214 -16.05 -7.83 -12.37
CA LEU A 214 -16.99 -8.67 -11.63
C LEU A 214 -17.44 -8.03 -10.31
N PHE A 215 -16.52 -7.43 -9.54
CA PHE A 215 -16.88 -6.73 -8.30
C PHE A 215 -17.66 -5.44 -8.59
N ALA A 216 -17.31 -4.71 -9.64
CA ALA A 216 -18.07 -3.53 -10.05
C ALA A 216 -19.49 -3.88 -10.50
N GLN A 217 -19.68 -5.00 -11.19
CA GLN A 217 -21.03 -5.49 -11.52
C GLN A 217 -21.84 -5.77 -10.25
N LYS A 218 -21.23 -6.39 -9.23
CA LYS A 218 -21.89 -6.61 -7.94
C LYS A 218 -22.27 -5.29 -7.25
N ILE A 219 -21.42 -4.26 -7.31
CA ILE A 219 -21.73 -2.93 -6.80
C ILE A 219 -22.95 -2.36 -7.56
N HIS A 220 -22.95 -2.45 -8.90
CA HIS A 220 -24.07 -1.99 -9.72
C HIS A 220 -25.38 -2.68 -9.34
N ASP A 221 -25.37 -3.99 -9.09
CA ASP A 221 -26.56 -4.77 -8.79
C ASP A 221 -27.18 -4.43 -7.42
N ILE A 222 -26.33 -3.99 -6.46
CA ILE A 222 -26.76 -3.74 -5.07
C ILE A 222 -26.90 -2.24 -4.73
N ILE A 223 -26.45 -1.32 -5.57
CA ILE A 223 -26.41 0.11 -5.25
C ILE A 223 -27.80 0.69 -4.96
N GLU A 224 -28.85 0.17 -5.58
CA GLU A 224 -30.23 0.58 -5.35
C GLU A 224 -30.80 0.01 -4.04
N ASN A 225 -30.27 -1.11 -3.54
CA ASN A 225 -30.71 -1.77 -2.31
C ASN A 225 -30.16 -1.12 -1.04
N THR A 226 -29.31 -0.12 -1.14
CA THR A 226 -28.76 0.69 -0.03
C THR A 226 -28.13 -0.09 1.11
N ASP A 227 -27.52 -1.25 0.86
CA ASP A 227 -26.67 -1.94 1.85
C ASP A 227 -25.23 -1.40 1.76
N TYR A 228 -24.97 -0.33 2.51
CA TYR A 228 -23.69 0.38 2.47
C TYR A 228 -22.52 -0.46 2.99
N ASN A 229 -22.76 -1.45 3.85
CA ASN A 229 -21.71 -2.35 4.36
C ASN A 229 -21.11 -3.19 3.23
N ILE A 230 -21.98 -3.77 2.40
CA ILE A 230 -21.56 -4.59 1.27
C ILE A 230 -20.90 -3.72 0.20
N LEU A 231 -21.39 -2.50 -0.02
CA LEU A 231 -20.81 -1.55 -0.97
C LEU A 231 -19.37 -1.21 -0.60
N ILE A 232 -19.08 -0.89 0.68
CA ILE A 232 -17.71 -0.63 1.17
C ILE A 232 -16.81 -1.82 0.85
N THR A 233 -17.24 -3.04 1.19
CA THR A 233 -16.45 -4.26 0.99
C THR A 233 -16.09 -4.51 -0.47
N TYR A 234 -17.04 -4.34 -1.39
CA TYR A 234 -16.75 -4.53 -2.83
C TYR A 234 -15.90 -3.40 -3.40
N LEU A 235 -16.06 -2.17 -2.91
CA LEU A 235 -15.27 -1.03 -3.35
C LEU A 235 -13.80 -1.17 -2.92
N GLU A 236 -13.55 -1.60 -1.67
CA GLU A 236 -12.20 -1.96 -1.19
C GLU A 236 -11.55 -3.05 -2.06
N LYS A 237 -12.32 -4.05 -2.48
CA LYS A 237 -11.84 -5.07 -3.41
C LYS A 237 -11.46 -4.46 -4.78
N CYS A 238 -12.28 -3.56 -5.30
CA CYS A 238 -11.97 -2.86 -6.55
C CYS A 238 -10.68 -2.04 -6.44
N GLU A 239 -10.48 -1.30 -5.34
CA GLU A 239 -9.26 -0.52 -5.12
C GLU A 239 -8.02 -1.42 -5.04
N LEU A 240 -8.04 -2.48 -4.23
CA LEU A 240 -6.92 -3.42 -4.09
C LEU A 240 -6.56 -4.09 -5.42
N ILE A 241 -7.55 -4.47 -6.22
CA ILE A 241 -7.30 -5.07 -7.54
C ILE A 241 -6.72 -4.02 -8.50
N SER A 242 -7.23 -2.80 -8.49
CA SER A 242 -6.68 -1.71 -9.31
C SER A 242 -5.21 -1.45 -8.97
N LEU A 243 -4.85 -1.38 -7.68
CA LEU A 243 -3.45 -1.25 -7.23
C LEU A 243 -2.59 -2.43 -7.71
N SER A 244 -3.13 -3.65 -7.67
CA SER A 244 -2.42 -4.84 -8.17
C SER A 244 -2.13 -4.76 -9.68
N ILE A 245 -3.07 -4.24 -10.48
CA ILE A 245 -2.87 -3.98 -11.91
C ILE A 245 -1.75 -2.96 -12.11
N GLY A 246 -1.78 -1.83 -11.39
CA GLY A 246 -0.73 -0.82 -11.43
C GLY A 246 0.64 -1.39 -11.08
N THR A 247 0.73 -2.22 -10.04
CA THR A 247 1.96 -2.90 -9.63
C THR A 247 2.52 -3.81 -10.74
N GLU A 248 1.70 -4.66 -11.35
CA GLU A 248 2.16 -5.55 -12.43
C GLU A 248 2.63 -4.77 -13.67
N LEU A 249 1.91 -3.69 -14.03
CA LEU A 249 2.34 -2.82 -15.15
C LEU A 249 3.64 -2.09 -14.84
N SER A 250 3.80 -1.59 -13.61
CA SER A 250 5.02 -0.94 -13.15
C SER A 250 6.24 -1.87 -13.27
N LEU A 251 6.13 -3.10 -12.79
CA LEU A 251 7.20 -4.09 -12.88
C LEU A 251 7.55 -4.44 -14.34
N LEU A 252 6.55 -4.50 -15.22
CA LEU A 252 6.77 -4.73 -16.64
C LEU A 252 7.46 -3.53 -17.30
N ASP A 253 7.09 -2.31 -16.94
CA ASP A 253 7.75 -1.11 -17.46
C ASP A 253 9.21 -1.04 -17.04
N GLN A 254 9.54 -1.35 -15.78
CA GLN A 254 10.94 -1.40 -15.34
C GLN A 254 11.79 -2.39 -16.16
N ILE A 255 11.22 -3.54 -16.53
CA ILE A 255 11.91 -4.50 -17.40
C ILE A 255 12.20 -3.88 -18.78
N ILE A 256 11.26 -3.10 -19.34
CA ILE A 256 11.42 -2.43 -20.64
C ILE A 256 12.48 -1.33 -20.56
N ILE A 257 12.41 -0.49 -19.54
CA ILE A 257 13.35 0.61 -19.29
C ILE A 257 14.76 0.06 -19.10
N ASN A 258 14.97 -0.94 -18.25
CA ASN A 258 16.27 -1.55 -17.99
C ASN A 258 16.94 -2.10 -19.27
N LYS A 259 16.13 -2.51 -20.26
CA LYS A 259 16.67 -3.00 -21.56
C LYS A 259 17.13 -1.89 -22.51
N ARG A 260 16.63 -0.66 -22.34
CA ARG A 260 16.92 0.47 -23.23
C ARG A 260 18.07 1.35 -22.75
N ILE A 261 18.36 1.35 -21.45
CA ILE A 261 19.33 2.26 -20.81
C ILE A 261 20.78 1.82 -21.10
N THR A 262 21.67 2.81 -21.25
CA THR A 262 23.11 2.61 -21.46
C THR A 262 23.73 1.84 -20.28
N LYS A 263 24.40 0.77 -20.61
CA LYS A 263 25.11 -0.07 -19.64
C LYS A 263 26.54 0.42 -19.40
N ASP A 264 27.05 0.18 -18.20
CA ASP A 264 28.46 0.34 -17.92
C ASP A 264 29.27 -0.67 -18.75
N PRO A 265 30.28 -0.22 -19.52
CA PRO A 265 30.98 -1.09 -20.47
C PRO A 265 31.85 -2.15 -19.78
N LEU A 266 32.26 -1.93 -18.52
CA LEU A 266 33.07 -2.88 -17.78
C LEU A 266 32.22 -4.00 -17.15
N THR A 267 31.17 -3.62 -16.45
CA THR A 267 30.41 -4.54 -15.57
C THR A 267 29.10 -5.02 -16.18
N GLY A 268 28.58 -4.31 -17.19
CA GLY A 268 27.27 -4.59 -17.78
C GLY A 268 26.08 -4.14 -16.92
N SER A 269 26.31 -3.56 -15.74
CA SER A 269 25.29 -2.89 -14.92
C SER A 269 24.79 -1.61 -15.59
N LEU A 270 23.76 -0.98 -15.06
CA LEU A 270 23.33 0.33 -15.53
C LEU A 270 24.39 1.41 -15.20
N SER A 271 24.49 2.43 -16.02
CA SER A 271 25.45 3.52 -15.82
C SER A 271 24.90 4.58 -14.83
N ARG A 272 25.80 5.34 -14.17
CA ARG A 272 25.44 6.45 -13.27
C ARG A 272 24.50 7.48 -13.90
N ASN A 273 24.64 7.75 -15.19
CA ASN A 273 23.82 8.73 -15.87
C ASN A 273 22.33 8.35 -15.87
N ALA A 274 22.03 7.08 -15.75
CA ALA A 274 20.67 6.58 -15.69
C ALA A 274 20.00 6.75 -14.31
N LEU A 275 20.78 6.99 -13.24
CA LEU A 275 20.26 6.95 -11.87
C LEU A 275 19.11 7.93 -11.63
N LYS A 276 19.26 9.20 -12.08
CA LYS A 276 18.24 10.23 -11.81
C LYS A 276 16.90 9.88 -12.44
N ASP A 277 16.94 9.53 -13.72
CA ASP A 277 15.72 9.21 -14.48
C ASP A 277 15.05 7.92 -13.94
N LEU A 278 15.86 6.93 -13.61
CA LEU A 278 15.37 5.66 -13.01
C LEU A 278 14.78 5.86 -11.63
N PHE A 279 15.41 6.68 -10.79
CA PHE A 279 14.93 6.97 -9.45
C PHE A 279 13.61 7.75 -9.52
N GLU A 280 13.53 8.80 -10.36
CA GLU A 280 12.31 9.57 -10.59
C GLU A 280 11.18 8.67 -11.06
N SER A 281 11.41 7.88 -12.12
CA SER A 281 10.43 6.92 -12.63
C SER A 281 9.97 5.92 -11.55
N GLN A 282 10.91 5.38 -10.75
CA GLN A 282 10.56 4.44 -9.67
C GLN A 282 9.78 5.11 -8.56
N TYR A 283 10.12 6.34 -8.19
CA TYR A 283 9.42 7.10 -7.16
C TYR A 283 7.96 7.38 -7.58
N GLU A 284 7.74 7.85 -8.81
CA GLU A 284 6.40 8.12 -9.35
C GLU A 284 5.56 6.84 -9.47
N LEU A 285 6.17 5.74 -9.92
CA LEU A 285 5.50 4.43 -9.96
C LEU A 285 5.12 3.94 -8.56
N ALA A 286 6.01 4.11 -7.57
CA ALA A 286 5.76 3.74 -6.19
C ALA A 286 4.61 4.56 -5.58
N LEU A 287 4.57 5.87 -5.86
CA LEU A 287 3.46 6.74 -5.44
C LEU A 287 2.15 6.34 -6.11
N ALA A 288 2.17 6.10 -7.43
CA ALA A 288 0.98 5.72 -8.19
C ALA A 288 0.40 4.35 -7.78
N THR A 289 1.26 3.40 -7.40
CA THR A 289 0.87 2.03 -7.03
C THR A 289 0.74 1.81 -5.53
N ASN A 290 1.08 2.82 -4.72
CA ASN A 290 1.11 2.75 -3.25
C ASN A 290 1.97 1.60 -2.71
N ASN A 291 3.11 1.32 -3.36
CA ASN A 291 4.04 0.29 -2.94
C ASN A 291 5.40 0.90 -2.61
N PRO A 292 6.07 0.46 -1.52
CA PRO A 292 7.41 0.91 -1.22
C PRO A 292 8.43 0.33 -2.20
N PHE A 293 9.62 0.93 -2.19
CA PHE A 293 10.79 0.36 -2.84
C PHE A 293 12.03 0.54 -1.96
N ILE A 294 13.04 -0.29 -2.20
CA ILE A 294 14.32 -0.20 -1.50
C ILE A 294 15.32 0.55 -2.37
N LEU A 295 16.03 1.46 -1.73
CA LEU A 295 17.25 2.09 -2.24
C LEU A 295 18.42 1.65 -1.37
N ALA A 296 19.49 1.15 -2.00
CA ALA A 296 20.71 0.81 -1.30
C ALA A 296 21.96 1.34 -2.03
N MET A 297 22.92 1.86 -1.26
CA MET A 297 24.27 2.19 -1.72
C MET A 297 25.21 1.09 -1.26
N CYS A 298 26.03 0.57 -2.17
CA CYS A 298 26.99 -0.50 -1.93
C CYS A 298 28.38 -0.04 -2.31
N ASP A 299 29.41 -0.49 -1.55
CA ASP A 299 30.82 -0.20 -1.83
C ASP A 299 31.67 -1.43 -1.51
N LEU A 300 32.53 -1.82 -2.45
CA LEU A 300 33.41 -2.96 -2.26
C LEU A 300 34.54 -2.62 -1.26
N ASP A 301 34.56 -3.34 -0.17
CA ASP A 301 35.48 -3.08 0.92
C ASP A 301 36.96 -3.26 0.52
N MET A 302 37.79 -2.29 0.90
CA MET A 302 39.21 -2.30 0.64
C MET A 302 39.59 -2.46 -0.85
N PHE A 303 38.76 -2.02 -1.78
CA PHE A 303 38.96 -2.20 -3.22
C PHE A 303 40.26 -1.60 -3.72
N LYS A 304 40.68 -0.44 -3.19
CA LYS A 304 41.99 0.14 -3.49
C LYS A 304 43.14 -0.84 -3.15
N LYS A 305 43.05 -1.55 -2.02
CA LYS A 305 44.10 -2.53 -1.64
C LYS A 305 44.15 -3.70 -2.65
N ILE A 306 43.00 -4.12 -3.20
CA ILE A 306 42.95 -5.14 -4.25
C ILE A 306 43.70 -4.63 -5.50
N ASN A 307 43.39 -3.42 -5.95
CA ASN A 307 44.06 -2.82 -7.09
C ASN A 307 45.59 -2.66 -6.86
N ASP A 308 46.00 -2.19 -5.68
CA ASP A 308 47.40 -1.95 -5.34
C ASP A 308 48.18 -3.28 -5.22
N THR A 309 47.50 -4.37 -4.83
CA THR A 309 48.17 -5.69 -4.62
C THR A 309 48.16 -6.56 -5.88
N TYR A 310 47.05 -6.58 -6.61
CA TYR A 310 46.82 -7.54 -7.71
C TYR A 310 46.68 -6.87 -9.08
N GLY A 311 46.72 -5.52 -9.10
CA GLY A 311 46.53 -4.73 -10.33
C GLY A 311 45.10 -4.46 -10.69
N HIS A 312 44.88 -3.46 -11.54
CA HIS A 312 43.52 -3.01 -11.97
C HIS A 312 42.70 -4.09 -12.70
N VAL A 313 43.35 -5.04 -13.39
CA VAL A 313 42.65 -6.13 -14.08
C VAL A 313 41.98 -7.06 -13.07
N ALA A 314 42.64 -7.33 -11.93
CA ALA A 314 42.02 -8.10 -10.85
C ALA A 314 40.85 -7.34 -10.19
N GLY A 315 40.99 -6.02 -9.97
CA GLY A 315 39.91 -5.17 -9.50
C GLY A 315 38.71 -5.17 -10.45
N ASP A 316 38.97 -5.05 -11.75
CA ASP A 316 37.91 -5.15 -12.77
C ASP A 316 37.17 -6.49 -12.75
N GLY A 317 37.91 -7.58 -12.51
CA GLY A 317 37.36 -8.92 -12.29
C GLY A 317 36.44 -8.96 -11.07
N MET A 318 36.85 -8.35 -9.96
CA MET A 318 36.07 -8.29 -8.72
C MET A 318 34.75 -7.48 -8.89
N LEU A 319 34.79 -6.35 -9.61
CA LEU A 319 33.59 -5.57 -9.94
C LEU A 319 32.60 -6.39 -10.77
N LYS A 320 33.09 -7.13 -11.77
CA LYS A 320 32.25 -8.03 -12.58
C LYS A 320 31.63 -9.14 -11.74
N LEU A 321 32.41 -9.75 -10.86
CA LEU A 321 31.95 -10.80 -9.95
C LEU A 321 30.83 -10.30 -9.04
N PHE A 322 30.98 -9.10 -8.45
CA PHE A 322 29.93 -8.48 -7.64
C PHE A 322 28.63 -8.31 -8.42
N VAL A 323 28.70 -7.73 -9.62
CA VAL A 323 27.52 -7.52 -10.47
C VAL A 323 26.85 -8.82 -10.87
N GLN A 324 27.62 -9.89 -11.17
CA GLN A 324 27.09 -11.23 -11.45
C GLN A 324 26.32 -11.80 -10.24
N ILE A 325 26.86 -11.65 -9.03
CA ILE A 325 26.21 -12.11 -7.79
C ILE A 325 24.93 -11.31 -7.54
N VAL A 326 24.93 -9.99 -7.74
CA VAL A 326 23.73 -9.18 -7.61
C VAL A 326 22.68 -9.67 -8.61
N HIS A 327 22.98 -9.78 -9.89
CA HIS A 327 22.02 -10.24 -10.91
C HIS A 327 21.45 -11.63 -10.65
N LYS A 328 22.20 -12.53 -10.03
CA LYS A 328 21.70 -13.85 -9.63
C LYS A 328 20.64 -13.79 -8.54
N ASN A 329 20.68 -12.75 -7.70
CA ASN A 329 19.84 -12.61 -6.50
C ASN A 329 18.70 -11.62 -6.64
N ILE A 330 18.66 -10.82 -7.70
CA ILE A 330 17.62 -9.84 -7.98
C ILE A 330 16.76 -10.24 -9.18
N ARG A 331 15.58 -9.62 -9.29
CA ARG A 331 14.64 -9.84 -10.40
C ARG A 331 15.03 -9.00 -11.62
N ASN A 332 14.45 -9.31 -12.77
CA ASN A 332 14.63 -8.51 -14.00
C ASN A 332 14.05 -7.08 -13.90
N SER A 333 13.15 -6.83 -12.97
CA SER A 333 12.61 -5.50 -12.66
C SER A 333 13.50 -4.69 -11.74
N ASP A 334 14.42 -5.33 -11.03
CA ASP A 334 15.31 -4.69 -10.07
C ASP A 334 16.53 -4.11 -10.82
N MET A 335 17.14 -3.11 -10.24
CA MET A 335 18.17 -2.33 -10.89
C MET A 335 19.47 -2.37 -10.09
N ILE A 336 20.60 -2.60 -10.80
CA ILE A 336 21.93 -2.32 -10.29
C ILE A 336 22.60 -1.30 -11.20
N ILE A 337 23.11 -0.22 -10.59
CA ILE A 337 23.67 0.96 -11.23
C ILE A 337 25.09 1.15 -10.69
N ARG A 338 26.09 1.22 -11.56
CA ARG A 338 27.45 1.61 -11.15
C ARG A 338 27.48 3.11 -10.92
N TYR A 339 27.63 3.52 -9.66
CA TYR A 339 27.58 4.92 -9.24
C TYR A 339 28.96 5.59 -9.29
N GLY A 340 30.01 4.86 -8.91
CA GLY A 340 31.40 5.32 -8.88
C GLY A 340 32.37 4.21 -9.32
N GLY A 341 33.63 4.32 -8.95
CA GLY A 341 34.66 3.33 -9.26
C GLY A 341 34.30 1.94 -8.74
N GLU A 342 34.07 1.85 -7.44
CA GLU A 342 33.75 0.63 -6.67
C GLU A 342 32.37 0.70 -6.01
N GLU A 343 31.59 1.77 -6.30
CA GLU A 343 30.29 2.05 -5.71
C GLU A 343 29.15 1.66 -6.65
N PHE A 344 28.11 1.07 -6.09
CA PHE A 344 26.90 0.66 -6.78
C PHE A 344 25.65 1.11 -6.04
N VAL A 345 24.61 1.40 -6.79
CA VAL A 345 23.26 1.64 -6.27
C VAL A 345 22.35 0.50 -6.70
N ILE A 346 21.58 -0.05 -5.76
CA ILE A 346 20.58 -1.07 -6.01
C ILE A 346 19.19 -0.46 -5.71
N ILE A 347 18.25 -0.62 -6.65
CA ILE A 347 16.86 -0.25 -6.46
C ILE A 347 16.02 -1.52 -6.61
N LEU A 348 15.18 -1.82 -5.59
CA LEU A 348 14.29 -2.99 -5.57
C LEU A 348 12.84 -2.49 -5.54
N PRO A 349 12.15 -2.43 -6.70
CA PRO A 349 10.74 -2.03 -6.80
C PRO A 349 9.81 -2.95 -6.03
N THR A 350 8.79 -2.39 -5.36
CA THR A 350 7.74 -3.15 -4.66
C THR A 350 8.27 -4.12 -3.60
N VAL A 351 9.31 -3.70 -2.88
CA VAL A 351 9.95 -4.48 -1.81
C VAL A 351 9.96 -3.66 -0.52
N ASN A 352 9.48 -4.25 0.57
CA ASN A 352 9.51 -3.65 1.90
C ASN A 352 10.88 -3.80 2.57
N LYS A 353 11.09 -3.07 3.69
CA LYS A 353 12.34 -3.02 4.46
C LYS A 353 12.86 -4.42 4.85
N LYS A 354 11.97 -5.29 5.37
CA LYS A 354 12.33 -6.63 5.85
C LYS A 354 12.82 -7.54 4.73
N ASP A 355 12.13 -7.52 3.59
CA ASP A 355 12.49 -8.39 2.47
C ASP A 355 13.65 -7.82 1.66
N GLY A 356 13.76 -6.48 1.58
CA GLY A 356 14.93 -5.82 1.01
C GLY A 356 16.20 -6.14 1.78
N TYR A 357 16.17 -6.09 3.11
CA TYR A 357 17.30 -6.51 3.94
C TYR A 357 17.72 -7.96 3.67
N LYS A 358 16.79 -8.89 3.56
CA LYS A 358 17.10 -10.31 3.26
C LYS A 358 17.77 -10.48 1.89
N ILE A 359 17.31 -9.75 0.87
CA ILE A 359 17.90 -9.80 -0.47
C ILE A 359 19.33 -9.28 -0.43
N LEU A 360 19.54 -8.10 0.16
CA LEU A 360 20.87 -7.48 0.26
C LEU A 360 21.82 -8.29 1.13
N GLU A 361 21.36 -8.84 2.26
CA GLU A 361 22.18 -9.70 3.13
C GLU A 361 22.59 -10.99 2.42
N LYS A 362 21.71 -11.57 1.62
CA LYS A 362 22.06 -12.72 0.78
C LYS A 362 23.14 -12.35 -0.24
N ILE A 363 23.05 -11.20 -0.89
CA ILE A 363 24.08 -10.68 -1.81
C ILE A 363 25.41 -10.51 -1.07
N ARG A 364 25.39 -9.86 0.09
CA ARG A 364 26.58 -9.64 0.92
C ARG A 364 27.26 -10.97 1.26
N GLN A 365 26.50 -11.94 1.77
CA GLN A 365 27.02 -13.26 2.16
C GLN A 365 27.54 -14.09 0.98
N GLU A 366 26.86 -14.05 -0.18
CA GLU A 366 27.33 -14.74 -1.39
C GLU A 366 28.63 -14.08 -1.90
N PHE A 367 28.73 -12.74 -1.83
CA PHE A 367 29.94 -12.05 -2.25
C PHE A 367 31.13 -12.29 -1.29
N GLU A 368 30.91 -12.28 0.02
CA GLU A 368 31.92 -12.64 1.03
C GLU A 368 32.52 -14.02 0.80
N LYS A 369 31.71 -14.99 0.35
CA LYS A 369 32.14 -16.37 0.08
C LYS A 369 32.72 -16.55 -1.33
N ALA A 370 32.49 -15.60 -2.22
CA ALA A 370 32.93 -15.70 -3.59
C ALA A 370 34.45 -15.58 -3.72
N GLU A 371 35.00 -16.30 -4.66
CA GLU A 371 36.42 -16.35 -4.95
C GLU A 371 36.66 -15.94 -6.39
N LEU A 372 37.62 -15.07 -6.61
CA LEU A 372 38.11 -14.70 -7.94
C LEU A 372 39.50 -15.32 -8.12
N ASP A 373 39.60 -16.28 -9.00
CA ASP A 373 40.88 -16.86 -9.39
C ASP A 373 41.58 -15.94 -10.40
N PHE A 374 42.75 -15.41 -10.01
CA PHE A 374 43.56 -14.52 -10.82
C PHE A 374 45.04 -14.80 -10.62
N ASP A 375 45.78 -15.09 -11.71
CA ASP A 375 47.21 -15.39 -11.71
C ASP A 375 47.65 -16.44 -10.65
N LYS A 376 46.89 -17.54 -10.54
CA LYS A 376 47.10 -18.62 -9.55
C LYS A 376 46.92 -18.19 -8.09
N GLN A 377 46.29 -17.06 -7.87
CA GLN A 377 45.92 -16.55 -6.53
C GLN A 377 44.41 -16.45 -6.44
N THR A 378 43.89 -16.76 -5.27
CA THR A 378 42.45 -16.62 -4.97
C THR A 378 42.23 -15.31 -4.21
N ILE A 379 41.47 -14.41 -4.82
CA ILE A 379 41.15 -13.10 -4.27
C ILE A 379 39.74 -13.12 -3.68
N LYS A 380 39.56 -12.59 -2.47
CA LYS A 380 38.27 -12.39 -1.81
C LYS A 380 38.07 -10.93 -1.49
N ALA A 381 36.82 -10.50 -1.50
CA ALA A 381 36.41 -9.18 -1.07
C ALA A 381 35.08 -9.25 -0.29
N THR A 382 34.79 -8.20 0.43
CA THR A 382 33.48 -8.00 1.07
C THR A 382 32.84 -6.72 0.55
N VAL A 383 31.58 -6.50 0.90
CA VAL A 383 30.83 -5.31 0.52
C VAL A 383 30.11 -4.74 1.74
N SER A 384 30.21 -3.44 1.92
CA SER A 384 29.40 -2.69 2.88
C SER A 384 28.23 -2.03 2.17
N MET A 385 27.08 -1.95 2.84
CA MET A 385 25.87 -1.39 2.25
C MET A 385 25.13 -0.47 3.22
N GLY A 386 24.58 0.62 2.70
CA GLY A 386 23.59 1.45 3.38
C GLY A 386 22.25 1.34 2.67
N MET A 387 21.17 1.02 3.38
CA MET A 387 19.86 0.87 2.77
C MET A 387 18.77 1.71 3.44
N MET A 388 17.72 2.00 2.70
CA MET A 388 16.45 2.53 3.21
C MET A 388 15.25 2.03 2.41
N GLU A 389 14.11 1.99 3.06
CA GLU A 389 12.80 1.86 2.40
C GLU A 389 12.29 3.26 2.06
N ILE A 390 11.75 3.42 0.87
CA ILE A 390 11.10 4.65 0.43
C ILE A 390 9.63 4.34 0.16
N GLN A 391 8.74 4.95 0.95
CA GLN A 391 7.30 4.98 0.74
C GLN A 391 6.91 6.41 0.35
N PRO A 392 6.66 6.69 -0.93
CA PRO A 392 6.27 8.03 -1.36
C PRO A 392 4.88 8.42 -0.88
N GLU A 393 4.77 9.64 -0.32
CA GLU A 393 3.50 10.24 0.10
C GLU A 393 3.21 11.55 -0.63
N LYS A 394 4.19 12.10 -1.34
CA LYS A 394 4.15 13.41 -1.99
C LYS A 394 4.66 13.30 -3.43
N LEU A 395 4.24 14.23 -4.26
CA LEU A 395 4.75 14.36 -5.63
C LEU A 395 6.27 14.51 -5.63
N PHE A 396 6.91 13.91 -6.64
CA PHE A 396 8.36 13.93 -6.82
C PHE A 396 8.90 15.36 -6.97
N LYS A 397 10.09 15.59 -6.44
CA LYS A 397 10.88 16.80 -6.65
C LYS A 397 12.30 16.41 -7.02
N LYS A 398 12.90 17.05 -8.01
CA LYS A 398 14.25 16.72 -8.53
C LYS A 398 15.33 16.58 -7.43
N ARG A 399 15.22 17.34 -6.34
CA ARG A 399 16.14 17.25 -5.21
C ARG A 399 16.02 15.92 -4.42
N PHE A 400 14.90 15.21 -4.52
CA PHE A 400 14.67 13.98 -3.75
C PHE A 400 15.70 12.90 -4.07
N THR A 401 16.10 12.75 -5.34
CA THR A 401 17.15 11.79 -5.71
C THR A 401 18.43 12.03 -4.91
N ASP A 402 18.90 13.26 -4.88
CA ASP A 402 20.14 13.62 -4.19
C ASP A 402 19.96 13.50 -2.65
N GLU A 403 18.80 13.89 -2.10
CA GLU A 403 18.47 13.75 -0.67
C GLU A 403 18.46 12.29 -0.22
N TYR A 404 17.82 11.39 -0.96
CA TYR A 404 17.75 9.97 -0.63
C TYR A 404 19.09 9.25 -0.82
N ILE A 405 19.86 9.63 -1.84
CA ILE A 405 21.22 9.13 -2.03
C ILE A 405 22.11 9.52 -0.84
N MET A 406 22.03 10.77 -0.35
CA MET A 406 22.79 11.20 0.84
C MET A 406 22.46 10.37 2.09
N ILE A 407 21.21 9.94 2.26
CA ILE A 407 20.79 9.13 3.40
C ILE A 407 21.44 7.74 3.33
N VAL A 408 21.33 7.06 2.19
CA VAL A 408 21.91 5.72 2.04
C VAL A 408 23.44 5.75 2.03
N ASP A 409 24.06 6.82 1.55
CA ASP A 409 25.51 7.05 1.63
C ASP A 409 25.99 7.22 3.08
N LYS A 410 25.24 7.99 3.89
CA LYS A 410 25.51 8.10 5.33
C LYS A 410 25.43 6.74 6.04
N ASN A 411 24.42 5.92 5.70
CA ASN A 411 24.30 4.58 6.26
C ASN A 411 25.45 3.67 5.80
N LEU A 412 25.86 3.76 4.53
CA LEU A 412 27.05 3.07 4.04
C LEU A 412 28.31 3.46 4.82
N TYR A 413 28.47 4.76 5.11
CA TYR A 413 29.57 5.23 5.94
C TYR A 413 29.55 4.59 7.34
N ILE A 414 28.37 4.53 7.99
CA ILE A 414 28.20 3.85 9.29
C ILE A 414 28.56 2.37 9.19
N ALA A 415 28.12 1.68 8.12
CA ALA A 415 28.49 0.27 7.89
C ALA A 415 30.02 0.07 7.78
N LYS A 416 30.70 0.99 7.07
CA LYS A 416 32.18 0.95 6.97
C LYS A 416 32.87 1.19 8.31
N ASP A 417 32.37 2.12 9.13
CA ASP A 417 32.90 2.42 10.47
C ASP A 417 32.63 1.29 11.49
N ALA A 418 31.50 0.57 11.34
CA ALA A 418 31.14 -0.58 12.17
C ALA A 418 32.01 -1.84 11.93
N GLY A 419 33.02 -1.76 11.06
CA GLY A 419 33.94 -2.86 10.78
C GLY A 419 33.78 -3.44 9.36
N ARG A 420 33.00 -2.83 8.51
CA ARG A 420 32.72 -3.27 7.12
C ARG A 420 31.92 -4.58 7.04
N ASN A 421 31.75 -5.08 5.82
CA ASN A 421 31.05 -6.34 5.55
C ASN A 421 29.69 -6.45 6.26
N THR A 422 28.91 -5.38 6.24
CA THR A 422 27.63 -5.28 6.93
C THR A 422 26.66 -4.36 6.18
N ILE A 423 25.39 -4.41 6.59
CA ILE A 423 24.31 -3.56 6.06
C ILE A 423 23.80 -2.67 7.18
N GLU A 424 23.83 -1.37 6.97
CA GLU A 424 23.21 -0.40 7.86
C GLU A 424 21.87 0.07 7.28
N VAL A 425 20.88 0.19 8.13
CA VAL A 425 19.48 0.42 7.73
C VAL A 425 18.96 1.72 8.34
N TYR A 426 18.42 2.59 7.47
CA TYR A 426 17.73 3.80 7.91
C TYR A 426 16.37 3.50 8.53
#